data_e93c983c5c7ba3260f6dd6de786b2b25
#
_entry.id   e93c983c5c7ba3260f6dd6de786b2b25
#
_cell.length_a   1.000
_cell.length_b   1.000
_cell.length_c   1.000
_cell.angle_alpha   90.00
_cell.angle_beta   90.00
_cell.angle_gamma   90.00
#
_symmetry.space_group_name_H-M   'P 1'
#
loop_
_entity.id
_entity.type
_entity.pdbx_description
1 polymer ?
#
loop_
_entity_poly.entity_id
_entity_poly.type
_entity_poly.pdbx_seq_one_letter_code
_entity_poly.pdbx_strand_id
1 'polypeptide(L)'
;LVLYVDEDYEKCIHKADKYVNKDATHRDALPYLYESMCYYEMNKVPKYQTMDEYKHADRDALKWAAKYRRKDRSKEFFDNYEDYWSDLNAMAQEEGLNYLDERAYSKAKLQFMRMTRYDPENPGAWELLALSQTKLRLAREAAESMQKFEDAYAAVTDVDYLPIDQRRLLREGLIRSAQHLENPGQLDSAKATIDLGKDYFMENAEFKSVYNELAGLASK
;
A
#
# COMPACT_ATOMS: atom_id res chain seq x y z
N LEU A 1 19.64 -14.05 8.52
CA LEU A 1 19.27 -14.91 7.40
C LEU A 1 19.02 -16.35 7.85
N VAL A 2 20.00 -17.06 8.45
CA VAL A 2 19.86 -18.49 8.82
C VAL A 2 18.59 -18.74 9.65
N LEU A 3 18.35 -17.99 10.71
CA LEU A 3 17.17 -18.14 11.57
C LEU A 3 15.84 -17.92 10.82
N TYR A 4 15.83 -17.05 9.83
CA TYR A 4 14.65 -16.82 8.97
C TYR A 4 14.40 -18.03 8.07
N VAL A 5 15.46 -18.56 7.44
CA VAL A 5 15.38 -19.74 6.55
C VAL A 5 15.00 -20.99 7.34
N ASP A 6 15.44 -21.11 8.59
CA ASP A 6 15.09 -22.21 9.51
C ASP A 6 13.67 -22.03 10.12
N GLU A 7 12.93 -20.98 9.72
CA GLU A 7 11.58 -20.64 10.24
C GLU A 7 11.55 -20.35 11.76
N ASP A 8 12.70 -20.08 12.37
CA ASP A 8 12.81 -19.73 13.80
C ASP A 8 12.59 -18.22 13.99
N TYR A 9 11.37 -17.78 13.64
CA TYR A 9 11.01 -16.35 13.55
C TYR A 9 11.15 -15.63 14.89
N GLU A 10 10.79 -16.27 16.01
CA GLU A 10 10.91 -15.68 17.35
C GLU A 10 12.37 -15.33 17.68
N LYS A 11 13.30 -16.27 17.43
CA LYS A 11 14.73 -16.00 17.64
C LYS A 11 15.29 -15.02 16.61
N CYS A 12 14.77 -15.05 15.39
CA CYS A 12 15.17 -14.10 14.35
C CYS A 12 14.87 -12.67 14.79
N ILE A 13 13.62 -12.40 15.21
CA ILE A 13 13.19 -11.10 15.75
C ILE A 13 14.04 -10.71 16.95
N HIS A 14 14.19 -11.60 17.95
CA HIS A 14 15.00 -11.30 19.13
C HIS A 14 16.45 -10.95 18.79
N LYS A 15 17.00 -11.56 17.75
CA LYS A 15 18.37 -11.25 17.29
C LYS A 15 18.39 -9.92 16.52
N ALA A 16 17.42 -9.67 15.66
CA ALA A 16 17.30 -8.41 14.92
C ALA A 16 17.11 -7.22 15.87
N ASP A 17 16.28 -7.35 16.89
CA ASP A 17 16.08 -6.37 17.96
C ASP A 17 17.40 -5.94 18.63
N LYS A 18 18.32 -6.87 18.85
CA LYS A 18 19.64 -6.53 19.40
C LYS A 18 20.46 -5.64 18.47
N TYR A 19 20.29 -5.80 17.14
CA TYR A 19 21.00 -4.98 16.15
C TYR A 19 20.34 -3.61 16.00
N VAL A 20 19.01 -3.54 15.95
CA VAL A 20 18.29 -2.27 15.77
C VAL A 20 18.38 -1.36 16.98
N ASN A 21 18.61 -1.93 18.17
CA ASN A 21 18.74 -1.19 19.44
C ASN A 21 20.20 -0.88 19.83
N LYS A 22 21.20 -1.34 19.07
CA LYS A 22 22.61 -1.11 19.35
C LYS A 22 23.15 0.07 18.53
N ASP A 23 23.79 1.04 19.18
CA ASP A 23 24.31 2.25 18.54
C ASP A 23 25.21 2.01 17.33
N ALA A 24 26.02 0.94 17.38
CA ALA A 24 26.91 0.59 16.29
C ALA A 24 26.20 0.05 15.03
N THR A 25 24.99 -0.52 15.16
CA THR A 25 24.29 -1.24 14.09
C THR A 25 22.86 -0.76 13.81
N HIS A 26 22.34 0.19 14.61
CA HIS A 26 20.97 0.71 14.43
C HIS A 26 20.75 1.41 13.09
N ARG A 27 21.80 1.67 12.32
CA ARG A 27 21.72 2.26 10.97
C ARG A 27 21.66 1.21 9.87
N ASP A 28 22.00 -0.04 10.16
CA ASP A 28 21.97 -1.12 9.19
C ASP A 28 20.50 -1.43 8.82
N ALA A 29 20.20 -1.48 7.53
CA ALA A 29 18.84 -1.68 7.05
C ALA A 29 18.35 -3.13 7.21
N LEU A 30 19.20 -4.12 6.96
CA LEU A 30 18.83 -5.54 6.93
C LEU A 30 18.16 -6.06 8.20
N PRO A 31 18.57 -5.72 9.46
CA PRO A 31 17.84 -6.18 10.63
C PRO A 31 16.37 -5.76 10.64
N TYR A 32 16.05 -4.54 10.18
CA TYR A 32 14.67 -4.06 10.07
C TYR A 32 13.88 -4.82 9.01
N LEU A 33 14.53 -5.23 7.90
CA LEU A 33 13.91 -6.04 6.87
C LEU A 33 13.55 -7.43 7.42
N TYR A 34 14.51 -8.09 8.12
CA TYR A 34 14.24 -9.41 8.71
C TYR A 34 13.14 -9.38 9.77
N GLU A 35 13.03 -8.31 10.56
CA GLU A 35 11.88 -8.15 11.45
C GLU A 35 10.58 -8.09 10.67
N SER A 36 10.52 -7.29 9.61
CA SER A 36 9.35 -7.18 8.76
C SER A 36 8.96 -8.54 8.16
N MET A 37 9.92 -9.26 7.59
CA MET A 37 9.72 -10.57 6.98
C MET A 37 9.28 -11.63 8.00
N CYS A 38 9.88 -11.65 9.20
CA CYS A 38 9.47 -12.59 10.24
C CYS A 38 8.03 -12.34 10.71
N TYR A 39 7.64 -11.10 10.95
CA TYR A 39 6.26 -10.77 11.30
C TYR A 39 5.27 -11.11 10.17
N TYR A 40 5.65 -10.90 8.92
CA TYR A 40 4.84 -11.31 7.78
C TYR A 40 4.59 -12.83 7.76
N GLU A 41 5.63 -13.64 7.93
CA GLU A 41 5.48 -15.10 8.00
C GLU A 41 4.69 -15.56 9.23
N MET A 42 4.94 -14.94 10.40
CA MET A 42 4.16 -15.22 11.61
C MET A 42 2.67 -14.95 11.42
N ASN A 43 2.28 -13.93 10.65
CA ASN A 43 0.88 -13.63 10.37
C ASN A 43 0.16 -14.76 9.62
N LYS A 44 0.88 -15.59 8.87
CA LYS A 44 0.33 -16.75 8.15
C LYS A 44 0.13 -17.98 9.04
N VAL A 45 0.74 -18.01 10.21
CA VAL A 45 0.76 -19.19 11.09
C VAL A 45 -0.23 -19.04 12.25
N PRO A 46 -1.28 -19.89 12.36
CA PRO A 46 -2.33 -19.78 13.37
C PRO A 46 -1.81 -19.74 14.81
N LYS A 47 -0.69 -20.41 15.10
CA LYS A 47 -0.03 -20.38 16.43
C LYS A 47 0.20 -18.93 16.89
N TYR A 48 0.75 -18.08 16.03
CA TYR A 48 1.12 -16.72 16.40
C TYR A 48 -0.09 -15.79 16.52
N GLN A 49 -1.14 -16.05 15.76
CA GLN A 49 -2.38 -15.26 15.83
C GLN A 49 -3.08 -15.38 17.20
N THR A 50 -2.82 -16.47 17.94
CA THR A 50 -3.37 -16.69 19.29
C THR A 50 -2.48 -16.15 20.42
N MET A 51 -1.24 -15.74 20.11
CA MET A 51 -0.30 -15.20 21.08
C MET A 51 -0.46 -13.68 21.19
N ASP A 52 -0.67 -13.17 22.39
CA ASP A 52 -0.86 -11.72 22.61
C ASP A 52 0.25 -10.85 22.05
N GLU A 53 1.48 -11.36 22.03
CA GLU A 53 2.67 -10.68 21.51
C GLU A 53 2.64 -10.53 19.98
N TYR A 54 2.06 -11.51 19.27
CA TYR A 54 2.15 -11.59 17.80
C TYR A 54 0.79 -11.47 17.08
N LYS A 55 -0.31 -11.31 17.79
CA LYS A 55 -1.67 -11.22 17.21
C LYS A 55 -1.88 -10.07 16.21
N HIS A 56 -0.94 -9.15 16.13
CA HIS A 56 -0.93 -8.02 15.20
C HIS A 56 0.31 -8.05 14.28
N ALA A 57 0.80 -9.25 13.97
CA ALA A 57 1.98 -9.45 13.14
C ALA A 57 1.85 -8.81 11.76
N ASP A 58 0.63 -8.77 11.17
CA ASP A 58 0.29 -8.01 9.97
C ASP A 58 0.73 -6.55 10.05
N ARG A 59 0.37 -5.87 11.14
CA ARG A 59 0.70 -4.45 11.35
C ARG A 59 2.17 -4.24 11.69
N ASP A 60 2.75 -5.16 12.44
CA ASP A 60 4.17 -5.08 12.79
C ASP A 60 5.06 -5.32 11.57
N ALA A 61 4.68 -6.23 10.65
CA ALA A 61 5.35 -6.38 9.36
C ALA A 61 5.41 -5.04 8.60
N LEU A 62 4.29 -4.36 8.43
CA LEU A 62 4.23 -3.05 7.74
C LEU A 62 5.00 -1.94 8.48
N LYS A 63 4.96 -1.95 9.81
CA LYS A 63 5.70 -1.00 10.65
C LYS A 63 7.21 -1.16 10.50
N TRP A 64 7.69 -2.39 10.47
CA TRP A 64 9.10 -2.68 10.30
C TRP A 64 9.57 -2.46 8.86
N ALA A 65 8.74 -2.76 7.86
CA ALA A 65 8.98 -2.37 6.47
C ALA A 65 9.19 -0.85 6.33
N ALA A 66 8.34 -0.04 6.98
CA ALA A 66 8.51 1.42 6.98
C ALA A 66 9.77 1.89 7.71
N LYS A 67 10.22 1.19 8.75
CA LYS A 67 11.50 1.48 9.39
C LYS A 67 12.68 1.10 8.50
N TYR A 68 12.61 -0.07 7.86
CA TYR A 68 13.59 -0.51 6.87
C TYR A 68 13.76 0.54 5.76
N ARG A 69 12.66 0.97 5.13
CA ARG A 69 12.70 1.93 4.01
C ARG A 69 13.39 3.26 4.37
N ARG A 70 13.27 3.70 5.63
CA ARG A 70 13.97 4.90 6.13
C ARG A 70 15.47 4.70 6.30
N LYS A 71 15.94 3.45 6.45
CA LYS A 71 17.37 3.10 6.55
C LYS A 71 17.96 2.84 5.18
N ASP A 72 17.24 2.16 4.31
CA ASP A 72 17.64 1.84 2.92
C ASP A 72 17.12 2.89 1.94
N ARG A 73 17.61 4.12 2.08
CA ARG A 73 17.20 5.24 1.21
C ARG A 73 17.65 5.10 -0.23
N SER A 74 18.77 4.42 -0.44
CA SER A 74 19.37 4.15 -1.76
C SER A 74 18.70 2.96 -2.47
N LYS A 75 17.80 2.25 -1.80
CA LYS A 75 17.21 0.99 -2.28
C LYS A 75 18.27 -0.12 -2.55
N GLU A 76 19.39 -0.10 -1.82
CA GLU A 76 20.48 -1.06 -2.01
C GLU A 76 20.03 -2.51 -1.89
N PHE A 77 19.10 -2.78 -0.97
CA PHE A 77 18.58 -4.12 -0.74
C PHE A 77 17.14 -4.30 -1.23
N PHE A 78 16.43 -3.21 -1.55
CA PHE A 78 15.02 -3.25 -1.89
C PHE A 78 14.75 -4.17 -3.09
N ASP A 79 15.48 -3.99 -4.17
CA ASP A 79 15.28 -4.71 -5.42
C ASP A 79 15.64 -6.22 -5.32
N ASN A 80 16.37 -6.62 -4.27
CA ASN A 80 16.69 -8.03 -4.03
C ASN A 80 15.54 -8.83 -3.37
N TYR A 81 14.45 -8.17 -2.99
CA TYR A 81 13.33 -8.75 -2.26
C TYR A 81 11.99 -8.44 -2.91
N GLU A 82 11.94 -8.38 -4.25
CA GLU A 82 10.74 -8.04 -5.02
C GLU A 82 9.54 -8.94 -4.66
N ASP A 83 9.76 -10.26 -4.57
CA ASP A 83 8.71 -11.21 -4.19
C ASP A 83 8.11 -10.89 -2.82
N TYR A 84 8.97 -10.57 -1.85
CA TYR A 84 8.51 -10.19 -0.52
C TYR A 84 7.70 -8.88 -0.53
N TRP A 85 8.12 -7.88 -1.29
CA TRP A 85 7.38 -6.63 -1.39
C TRP A 85 6.04 -6.82 -2.07
N SER A 86 5.98 -7.64 -3.12
CA SER A 86 4.74 -8.01 -3.80
C SER A 86 3.77 -8.71 -2.85
N ASP A 87 4.25 -9.67 -2.08
CA ASP A 87 3.47 -10.40 -1.08
C ASP A 87 2.97 -9.50 0.06
N LEU A 88 3.84 -8.64 0.59
CA LEU A 88 3.49 -7.67 1.64
C LEU A 88 2.45 -6.68 1.14
N ASN A 89 2.61 -6.19 -0.10
CA ASN A 89 1.65 -5.31 -0.74
C ASN A 89 0.31 -6.01 -0.97
N ALA A 90 0.30 -7.27 -1.42
CA ALA A 90 -0.91 -8.05 -1.62
C ALA A 90 -1.72 -8.17 -0.31
N MET A 91 -1.05 -8.54 0.79
CA MET A 91 -1.67 -8.61 2.12
C MET A 91 -2.25 -7.25 2.54
N ALA A 92 -1.44 -6.19 2.43
CA ALA A 92 -1.82 -4.86 2.91
C ALA A 92 -2.96 -4.24 2.09
N GLN A 93 -2.97 -4.43 0.77
CA GLN A 93 -4.02 -3.91 -0.11
C GLN A 93 -5.35 -4.66 0.11
N GLU A 94 -5.31 -5.99 0.25
CA GLU A 94 -6.52 -6.77 0.52
C GLU A 94 -7.23 -6.27 1.78
N GLU A 95 -6.49 -6.12 2.88
CA GLU A 95 -7.03 -5.59 4.13
C GLU A 95 -7.56 -4.16 3.98
N GLY A 96 -6.79 -3.28 3.30
CA GLY A 96 -7.19 -1.90 3.07
C GLY A 96 -8.45 -1.76 2.23
N LEU A 97 -8.59 -2.56 1.16
CA LEU A 97 -9.77 -2.59 0.29
C LEU A 97 -10.99 -3.15 1.04
N ASN A 98 -10.82 -4.22 1.82
CA ASN A 98 -11.89 -4.75 2.67
C ASN A 98 -12.41 -3.69 3.65
N TYR A 99 -11.52 -2.91 4.28
CA TYR A 99 -11.94 -1.80 5.14
C TYR A 99 -12.71 -0.69 4.39
N LEU A 100 -12.39 -0.43 3.12
CA LEU A 100 -13.17 0.50 2.30
C LEU A 100 -14.57 -0.04 2.02
N ASP A 101 -14.68 -1.34 1.68
CA ASP A 101 -15.95 -2.01 1.40
C ASP A 101 -16.86 -2.06 2.64
N GLU A 102 -16.27 -2.29 3.80
CA GLU A 102 -16.94 -2.22 5.12
C GLU A 102 -17.26 -0.78 5.57
N ARG A 103 -16.84 0.24 4.81
CA ARG A 103 -16.92 1.66 5.20
C ARG A 103 -16.15 2.00 6.48
N ALA A 104 -15.20 1.17 6.85
CA ALA A 104 -14.31 1.37 8.00
C ALA A 104 -13.15 2.32 7.64
N TYR A 105 -13.48 3.53 7.17
CA TYR A 105 -12.55 4.49 6.57
C TYR A 105 -11.35 4.86 7.44
N SER A 106 -11.53 4.88 8.78
CA SER A 106 -10.41 5.13 9.70
C SER A 106 -9.38 4.01 9.66
N LYS A 107 -9.82 2.75 9.51
CA LYS A 107 -8.94 1.59 9.38
C LYS A 107 -8.27 1.59 8.00
N ALA A 108 -9.04 1.82 6.93
CA ALA A 108 -8.52 1.95 5.57
C ALA A 108 -7.43 3.02 5.48
N LYS A 109 -7.71 4.23 6.02
CA LYS A 109 -6.70 5.32 6.11
C LYS A 109 -5.40 4.85 6.76
N LEU A 110 -5.49 4.17 7.90
CA LEU A 110 -4.30 3.70 8.61
C LEU A 110 -3.53 2.65 7.81
N GLN A 111 -4.23 1.80 7.09
CA GLN A 111 -3.62 0.74 6.29
C GLN A 111 -2.87 1.34 5.09
N PHE A 112 -3.53 2.16 4.27
CA PHE A 112 -2.86 2.83 3.15
C PHE A 112 -1.74 3.78 3.59
N MET A 113 -1.90 4.47 4.73
CA MET A 113 -0.82 5.28 5.31
C MET A 113 0.40 4.42 5.69
N ARG A 114 0.22 3.18 6.13
CA ARG A 114 1.34 2.26 6.36
C ARG A 114 2.02 1.89 5.05
N MET A 115 1.23 1.58 4.01
CA MET A 115 1.75 1.27 2.66
C MET A 115 2.61 2.42 2.12
N THR A 116 2.12 3.66 2.13
CA THR A 116 2.87 4.81 1.63
C THR A 116 4.17 5.10 2.40
N ARG A 117 4.36 4.53 3.58
CA ARG A 117 5.59 4.69 4.38
C ARG A 117 6.73 3.79 3.96
N TYR A 118 6.45 2.59 3.46
CA TYR A 118 7.50 1.69 2.97
C TYR A 118 7.59 1.69 1.44
N ASP A 119 6.51 2.04 0.75
CA ASP A 119 6.43 2.12 -0.70
C ASP A 119 5.86 3.49 -1.12
N PRO A 120 6.61 4.59 -0.90
CA PRO A 120 6.15 5.94 -1.21
C PRO A 120 6.04 6.22 -2.72
N GLU A 121 6.62 5.38 -3.55
CA GLU A 121 6.53 5.44 -5.00
C GLU A 121 5.25 4.81 -5.58
N ASN A 122 4.44 4.16 -4.74
CA ASN A 122 3.20 3.49 -5.14
C ASN A 122 2.03 4.49 -5.29
N PRO A 123 1.62 4.87 -6.51
CA PRO A 123 0.56 5.85 -6.70
C PRO A 123 -0.80 5.35 -6.19
N GLY A 124 -1.12 4.05 -6.38
CA GLY A 124 -2.39 3.50 -5.92
C GLY A 124 -2.58 3.58 -4.41
N ALA A 125 -1.50 3.43 -3.64
CA ALA A 125 -1.56 3.58 -2.19
C ALA A 125 -1.87 5.02 -1.76
N TRP A 126 -1.31 6.03 -2.44
CA TRP A 126 -1.61 7.44 -2.19
C TRP A 126 -3.03 7.82 -2.58
N GLU A 127 -3.52 7.34 -3.73
CA GLU A 127 -4.89 7.57 -4.19
C GLU A 127 -5.91 7.03 -3.18
N LEU A 128 -5.76 5.80 -2.73
CA LEU A 128 -6.65 5.18 -1.75
C LEU A 128 -6.53 5.80 -0.35
N LEU A 129 -5.35 6.30 0.01
CA LEU A 129 -5.18 7.10 1.22
C LEU A 129 -5.97 8.41 1.13
N ALA A 130 -5.85 9.14 0.02
CA ALA A 130 -6.59 10.38 -0.22
C ALA A 130 -8.10 10.15 -0.20
N LEU A 131 -8.58 9.09 -0.85
CA LEU A 131 -9.99 8.68 -0.83
C LEU A 131 -10.47 8.40 0.60
N SER A 132 -9.70 7.62 1.38
CA SER A 132 -10.05 7.31 2.77
C SER A 132 -10.16 8.56 3.63
N GLN A 133 -9.24 9.51 3.45
CA GLN A 133 -9.23 10.80 4.14
C GLN A 133 -10.41 11.68 3.72
N THR A 134 -10.76 11.69 2.43
CA THR A 134 -11.93 12.39 1.90
C THR A 134 -13.22 11.85 2.52
N LYS A 135 -13.39 10.52 2.60
CA LYS A 135 -14.53 9.88 3.28
C LYS A 135 -14.62 10.24 4.76
N LEU A 136 -13.50 10.53 5.41
CA LEU A 136 -13.42 11.02 6.79
C LEU A 136 -13.55 12.54 6.91
N ARG A 137 -13.72 13.27 5.82
CA ARG A 137 -13.78 14.74 5.77
C ARG A 137 -12.49 15.43 6.25
N LEU A 138 -11.36 14.79 6.10
CA LEU A 138 -10.02 15.30 6.43
C LEU A 138 -9.45 16.04 5.21
N ALA A 139 -10.06 17.16 4.83
CA ALA A 139 -9.82 17.82 3.54
C ALA A 139 -8.34 18.20 3.32
N ARG A 140 -7.66 18.69 4.35
CA ARG A 140 -6.24 19.06 4.24
C ARG A 140 -5.35 17.84 4.02
N GLU A 141 -5.54 16.78 4.81
CA GLU A 141 -4.78 15.54 4.68
C GLU A 141 -5.03 14.90 3.31
N ALA A 142 -6.28 14.90 2.85
CA ALA A 142 -6.65 14.38 1.54
C ALA A 142 -5.96 15.14 0.39
N ALA A 143 -5.90 16.47 0.46
CA ALA A 143 -5.20 17.29 -0.53
C ALA A 143 -3.69 17.01 -0.54
N GLU A 144 -3.07 16.87 0.63
CA GLU A 144 -1.65 16.52 0.75
C GLU A 144 -1.37 15.12 0.15
N SER A 145 -2.26 14.15 0.39
CA SER A 145 -2.12 12.80 -0.16
C SER A 145 -2.39 12.76 -1.66
N MET A 146 -3.33 13.56 -2.18
CA MET A 146 -3.58 13.70 -3.61
C MET A 146 -2.38 14.28 -4.34
N GLN A 147 -1.73 15.31 -3.78
CA GLN A 147 -0.48 15.84 -4.35
C GLN A 147 0.62 14.75 -4.41
N LYS A 148 0.70 13.89 -3.40
CA LYS A 148 1.63 12.75 -3.40
C LYS A 148 1.28 11.70 -4.43
N PHE A 149 -0.01 11.47 -4.67
CA PHE A 149 -0.48 10.63 -5.77
C PHE A 149 -0.02 11.20 -7.11
N GLU A 150 -0.25 12.50 -7.36
CA GLU A 150 0.13 13.16 -8.60
C GLU A 150 1.66 13.09 -8.83
N ASP A 151 2.45 13.35 -7.79
CA ASP A 151 3.91 13.27 -7.83
C ASP A 151 4.36 11.83 -8.17
N ALA A 152 3.79 10.82 -7.49
CA ALA A 152 4.14 9.42 -7.68
C ALA A 152 3.70 8.90 -9.06
N TYR A 153 2.49 9.27 -9.49
CA TYR A 153 1.96 8.89 -10.81
C TYR A 153 2.76 9.52 -11.95
N ALA A 154 3.14 10.79 -11.83
CA ALA A 154 3.97 11.47 -12.83
C ALA A 154 5.38 10.88 -12.94
N ALA A 155 5.88 10.22 -11.89
CA ALA A 155 7.17 9.53 -11.92
C ALA A 155 7.10 8.15 -12.60
N VAL A 156 5.90 7.60 -12.82
CA VAL A 156 5.70 6.33 -13.53
C VAL A 156 5.92 6.57 -15.02
N THR A 157 6.95 5.95 -15.57
CA THR A 157 7.27 6.07 -17.01
C THR A 157 6.22 5.39 -17.87
N ASP A 158 5.75 4.22 -17.44
CA ASP A 158 4.70 3.46 -18.10
C ASP A 158 4.03 2.54 -17.04
N VAL A 159 2.71 2.62 -16.97
CA VAL A 159 1.91 1.83 -16.01
C VAL A 159 2.02 0.33 -16.26
N ASP A 160 2.30 -0.09 -17.48
CA ASP A 160 2.47 -1.50 -17.82
C ASP A 160 3.75 -2.12 -17.20
N TYR A 161 4.73 -1.30 -16.82
CA TYR A 161 5.94 -1.72 -16.13
C TYR A 161 5.83 -1.69 -14.60
N LEU A 162 4.74 -1.20 -14.04
CA LEU A 162 4.51 -1.30 -12.60
C LEU A 162 4.40 -2.78 -12.18
N PRO A 163 4.89 -3.14 -10.98
CA PRO A 163 4.59 -4.43 -10.37
C PRO A 163 3.09 -4.73 -10.38
N ILE A 164 2.73 -5.98 -10.55
CA ILE A 164 1.32 -6.42 -10.71
C ILE A 164 0.43 -5.94 -9.57
N ASP A 165 0.93 -6.01 -8.34
CA ASP A 165 0.25 -5.55 -7.12
C ASP A 165 0.04 -4.02 -7.13
N GLN A 166 1.05 -3.22 -7.50
CA GLN A 166 0.94 -1.76 -7.61
C GLN A 166 -0.01 -1.35 -8.74
N ARG A 167 0.07 -2.02 -9.90
CA ARG A 167 -0.85 -1.81 -11.03
C ARG A 167 -2.30 -2.10 -10.66
N ARG A 168 -2.53 -3.21 -9.93
CA ARG A 168 -3.85 -3.55 -9.39
C ARG A 168 -4.35 -2.45 -8.43
N LEU A 169 -3.50 -2.02 -7.50
CA LEU A 169 -3.89 -1.03 -6.50
C LEU A 169 -4.20 0.34 -7.12
N LEU A 170 -3.42 0.75 -8.14
CA LEU A 170 -3.70 1.96 -8.93
C LEU A 170 -5.06 1.88 -9.58
N ARG A 171 -5.39 0.78 -10.27
CA ARG A 171 -6.69 0.58 -10.90
C ARG A 171 -7.83 0.69 -9.88
N GLU A 172 -7.73 0.01 -8.73
CA GLU A 172 -8.73 0.08 -7.66
C GLU A 172 -8.90 1.50 -7.12
N GLY A 173 -7.79 2.23 -6.96
CA GLY A 173 -7.80 3.62 -6.55
C GLY A 173 -8.58 4.50 -7.52
N LEU A 174 -8.27 4.42 -8.82
CA LEU A 174 -8.93 5.21 -9.86
C LEU A 174 -10.43 4.91 -9.95
N ILE A 175 -10.82 3.63 -9.94
CA ILE A 175 -12.24 3.21 -9.96
C ILE A 175 -12.99 3.81 -8.77
N ARG A 176 -12.51 3.59 -7.56
CA ARG A 176 -13.20 3.98 -6.32
C ARG A 176 -13.25 5.50 -6.12
N SER A 177 -12.21 6.21 -6.53
CA SER A 177 -12.19 7.68 -6.49
C SER A 177 -13.13 8.28 -7.51
N ALA A 178 -13.15 7.77 -8.75
CA ALA A 178 -14.08 8.21 -9.76
C ALA A 178 -15.54 7.98 -9.34
N GLN A 179 -15.88 6.80 -8.83
CA GLN A 179 -17.20 6.51 -8.26
C GLN A 179 -17.57 7.43 -7.09
N HIS A 180 -16.58 7.82 -6.25
CA HIS A 180 -16.85 8.76 -5.17
C HIS A 180 -17.20 10.16 -5.67
N LEU A 181 -16.63 10.57 -6.80
CA LEU A 181 -16.82 11.88 -7.43
C LEU A 181 -18.03 11.93 -8.37
N GLU A 182 -18.82 10.88 -8.50
CA GLU A 182 -19.93 10.73 -9.45
C GLU A 182 -21.16 11.62 -9.15
N ASN A 183 -21.00 12.65 -8.34
CA ASN A 183 -22.06 13.62 -8.09
C ASN A 183 -22.13 14.68 -9.22
N PRO A 184 -23.32 15.24 -9.55
CA PRO A 184 -23.48 16.16 -10.67
C PRO A 184 -22.51 17.35 -10.70
N GLY A 185 -22.04 17.82 -9.55
CA GLY A 185 -21.09 18.93 -9.47
C GLY A 185 -19.61 18.52 -9.57
N GLN A 186 -19.30 17.25 -9.70
CA GLN A 186 -17.93 16.69 -9.70
C GLN A 186 -17.66 15.74 -10.86
N LEU A 187 -18.56 15.65 -11.85
CA LEU A 187 -18.45 14.71 -12.98
C LEU A 187 -17.18 14.94 -13.80
N ASP A 188 -16.76 16.18 -14.00
CA ASP A 188 -15.50 16.47 -14.71
C ASP A 188 -14.29 15.93 -13.94
N SER A 189 -14.29 16.04 -12.62
CA SER A 189 -13.24 15.47 -11.77
C SER A 189 -13.27 13.95 -11.77
N ALA A 190 -14.46 13.34 -11.71
CA ALA A 190 -14.61 11.88 -11.80
C ALA A 190 -14.06 11.35 -13.13
N LYS A 191 -14.40 12.03 -14.22
CA LYS A 191 -13.92 11.69 -15.56
C LYS A 191 -12.40 11.87 -15.66
N ALA A 192 -11.86 12.98 -15.20
CA ALA A 192 -10.42 13.21 -15.21
C ALA A 192 -9.66 12.11 -14.42
N THR A 193 -10.22 11.67 -13.29
CA THR A 193 -9.63 10.59 -12.50
C THR A 193 -9.61 9.27 -13.24
N ILE A 194 -10.74 8.85 -13.84
CA ILE A 194 -10.80 7.56 -14.56
C ILE A 194 -10.00 7.61 -15.87
N ASP A 195 -9.90 8.76 -16.52
CA ASP A 195 -9.14 8.96 -17.76
C ASP A 195 -7.63 8.64 -17.56
N LEU A 196 -7.08 8.78 -16.36
CA LEU A 196 -5.69 8.42 -16.04
C LEU A 196 -5.38 6.94 -16.31
N GLY A 197 -6.36 6.06 -16.19
CA GLY A 197 -6.19 4.62 -16.41
C GLY A 197 -6.67 4.11 -17.76
N LYS A 198 -7.18 4.99 -18.63
CA LYS A 198 -7.84 4.61 -19.87
C LYS A 198 -6.99 3.74 -20.79
N ASP A 199 -5.73 4.11 -20.99
CA ASP A 199 -4.85 3.42 -21.92
C ASP A 199 -4.36 2.06 -21.39
N TYR A 200 -4.54 1.79 -20.09
CA TYR A 200 -3.96 0.65 -19.39
C TYR A 200 -5.00 -0.36 -18.86
N PHE A 201 -6.23 0.08 -18.54
CA PHE A 201 -7.17 -0.75 -17.78
C PHE A 201 -8.49 -1.06 -18.50
N MET A 202 -8.66 -0.68 -19.77
CA MET A 202 -9.91 -0.91 -20.53
C MET A 202 -10.22 -2.39 -20.75
N GLU A 203 -9.28 -3.30 -20.60
CA GLU A 203 -9.51 -4.74 -20.60
C GLU A 203 -10.16 -5.25 -19.30
N ASN A 204 -10.08 -4.49 -18.21
CA ASN A 204 -10.74 -4.82 -16.96
C ASN A 204 -12.22 -4.44 -17.03
N ALA A 205 -13.11 -5.40 -16.78
CA ALA A 205 -14.56 -5.23 -16.94
C ALA A 205 -15.14 -4.14 -16.00
N GLU A 206 -14.67 -4.07 -14.76
CA GLU A 206 -15.14 -3.07 -13.79
C GLU A 206 -14.67 -1.66 -14.18
N PHE A 207 -13.38 -1.50 -14.49
CA PHE A 207 -12.84 -0.23 -14.95
C PHE A 207 -13.60 0.27 -16.19
N LYS A 208 -13.77 -0.59 -17.18
CA LYS A 208 -14.51 -0.27 -18.41
C LYS A 208 -15.96 0.11 -18.15
N SER A 209 -16.62 -0.54 -17.19
CA SER A 209 -18.00 -0.21 -16.81
C SER A 209 -18.09 1.21 -16.25
N VAL A 210 -17.24 1.55 -15.27
CA VAL A 210 -17.21 2.89 -14.66
C VAL A 210 -16.81 3.96 -15.68
N TYR A 211 -15.81 3.68 -16.51
CA TYR A 211 -15.40 4.58 -17.59
C TYR A 211 -16.57 4.93 -18.54
N ASN A 212 -17.29 3.91 -19.02
CA ASN A 212 -18.41 4.10 -19.95
C ASN A 212 -19.60 4.82 -19.29
N GLU A 213 -19.88 4.55 -18.02
CA GLU A 213 -20.92 5.21 -17.25
C GLU A 213 -20.65 6.71 -17.14
N LEU A 214 -19.45 7.10 -16.73
CA LEU A 214 -19.05 8.50 -16.63
C LEU A 214 -19.01 9.21 -18.00
N ALA A 215 -18.60 8.52 -19.06
CA ALA A 215 -18.66 9.05 -20.43
C ALA A 215 -20.10 9.27 -20.89
N GLY A 216 -21.03 8.37 -20.55
CA GLY A 216 -22.46 8.50 -20.85
C GLY A 216 -23.16 9.61 -20.06
N LEU A 217 -22.75 9.87 -18.82
CA LEU A 217 -23.28 10.96 -18.00
C LEU A 217 -22.82 12.34 -18.49
N ALA A 218 -21.59 12.46 -18.97
CA ALA A 218 -21.05 13.71 -19.52
C ALA A 218 -21.68 14.12 -20.90
N SER A 219 -22.38 13.19 -21.54
CA SER A 219 -23.00 13.39 -22.86
C SER A 219 -24.48 13.82 -22.79
N LYS A 220 -25.05 13.96 -21.61
CA LYS A 220 -26.42 14.38 -21.32
C LYS A 220 -26.46 15.80 -20.76
#